data_24149b7658509d6fd8b9e72c3787ce58
#
_entry.id   24149b7658509d6fd8b9e72c3787ce58
#
_cell.length_a   1.000
_cell.length_b   1.000
_cell.length_c   1.000
_cell.angle_alpha   90.00
_cell.angle_beta   90.00
_cell.angle_gamma   90.00
#
_symmetry.space_group_name_H-M   'P 1'
#
loop_
_entity.id
_entity.type
_entity.pdbx_description
1 polymer ?
#
loop_
_entity_poly.entity_id
_entity_poly.type
_entity_poly.pdbx_seq_one_letter_code
_entity_poly.pdbx_strand_id
1 'polypeptide(L)'
;MSTSSAPAAIGPYSQAVRVGDLLYTSGQVALDPATGQMISGGIEAQTVRVLENLKAVIEAAGTDLSNVVKTVVFLKNMGDFGAMNAVYGQYLAPNGVVAPARSTVEVARLPKDALVEIEVIARL
;
A
#
# COMPACT_ATOMS: atom_id res chain seq x y z
N MET A 1 -1.50 -12.18 -10.82
CA MET A 1 -2.72 -11.41 -10.51
C MET A 1 -2.47 -9.96 -10.86
N SER A 2 -3.36 -9.32 -11.60
CA SER A 2 -3.20 -7.92 -11.99
C SER A 2 -4.56 -7.22 -12.11
N THR A 3 -4.52 -5.89 -11.99
CA THR A 3 -5.68 -5.02 -12.20
C THR A 3 -5.23 -3.69 -12.80
N SER A 4 -6.06 -3.11 -13.67
CA SER A 4 -5.82 -1.78 -14.22
C SER A 4 -6.20 -0.65 -13.26
N SER A 5 -6.85 -0.97 -12.16
CA SER A 5 -7.24 0.01 -11.11
C SER A 5 -6.08 0.33 -10.15
N ALA A 6 -4.92 -0.29 -10.35
CA ALA A 6 -3.68 0.02 -9.64
C ALA A 6 -2.57 0.17 -10.67
N PRO A 7 -1.44 0.81 -10.32
CA PRO A 7 -0.31 0.97 -11.24
C PRO A 7 0.17 -0.37 -11.79
N ALA A 8 0.44 -0.41 -13.10
CA ALA A 8 0.94 -1.62 -13.75
C ALA A 8 2.31 -2.01 -13.17
N ALA A 9 2.54 -3.31 -13.04
CA ALA A 9 3.86 -3.83 -12.69
C ALA A 9 4.81 -3.64 -13.88
N ILE A 10 5.80 -2.79 -13.72
CA ILE A 10 6.81 -2.52 -14.75
C ILE A 10 8.11 -3.18 -14.31
N GLY A 11 8.43 -4.33 -14.90
CA GLY A 11 9.60 -5.10 -14.57
C GLY A 11 9.25 -6.52 -14.14
N PRO A 12 10.23 -7.27 -13.63
CA PRO A 12 10.06 -8.69 -13.33
C PRO A 12 9.40 -8.93 -11.97
N TYR A 13 8.17 -8.41 -11.78
CA TYR A 13 7.39 -8.64 -10.57
C TYR A 13 5.90 -8.57 -10.88
N SER A 14 5.08 -9.07 -9.97
CA SER A 14 3.62 -9.04 -10.04
C SER A 14 3.07 -8.00 -9.07
N GLN A 15 1.90 -7.47 -9.34
CA GLN A 15 1.20 -6.62 -8.37
C GLN A 15 0.93 -7.39 -7.08
N ALA A 16 0.56 -8.66 -7.20
CA ALA A 16 0.34 -9.55 -6.05
C ALA A 16 0.49 -11.01 -6.47
N VAL A 17 0.76 -11.86 -5.48
CA VAL A 17 0.87 -13.31 -5.66
C VAL A 17 -0.02 -13.98 -4.63
N ARG A 18 -0.81 -14.95 -5.09
CA ARG A 18 -1.65 -15.78 -4.22
C ARG A 18 -0.94 -17.07 -3.85
N VAL A 19 -0.93 -17.39 -2.57
CA VAL A 19 -0.40 -18.66 -2.05
C VAL A 19 -1.41 -19.22 -1.05
N GLY A 20 -2.13 -20.28 -1.43
CA GLY A 20 -3.20 -20.83 -0.58
C GLY A 20 -4.25 -19.76 -0.27
N ASP A 21 -4.48 -19.51 1.01
CA ASP A 21 -5.46 -18.52 1.48
C ASP A 21 -4.85 -17.13 1.71
N LEU A 22 -3.60 -16.92 1.28
CA LEU A 22 -2.90 -15.66 1.49
C LEU A 22 -2.60 -14.98 0.17
N LEU A 23 -2.70 -13.65 0.20
CA LEU A 23 -2.30 -12.76 -0.88
C LEU A 23 -1.14 -11.91 -0.40
N TYR A 24 -0.04 -11.94 -1.16
CA TYR A 24 1.14 -11.11 -0.91
C TYR A 24 1.20 -10.04 -1.98
N THR A 25 1.18 -8.77 -1.59
CA THR A 25 1.32 -7.69 -2.56
C THR A 25 2.76 -7.23 -2.68
N SER A 26 3.11 -6.73 -3.86
CA SER A 26 4.30 -5.88 -3.99
C SER A 26 4.06 -4.56 -3.27
N GLY A 27 5.13 -3.82 -3.02
CA GLY A 27 5.02 -2.47 -2.47
C GLY A 27 4.36 -1.52 -3.46
N GLN A 28 3.50 -0.64 -2.96
CA GLN A 28 2.89 0.41 -3.74
C GLN A 28 3.42 1.76 -3.30
N VAL A 29 3.78 2.59 -4.28
CA VAL A 29 4.06 4.01 -4.09
C VAL A 29 2.92 4.82 -4.71
N ALA A 30 2.92 6.13 -4.51
CA ALA A 30 1.75 6.97 -4.85
C ALA A 30 1.65 7.30 -6.34
N LEU A 31 1.68 6.28 -7.20
CA LEU A 31 1.48 6.46 -8.63
C LEU A 31 -0.01 6.48 -8.98
N ASP A 32 -0.37 7.38 -9.88
CA ASP A 32 -1.70 7.39 -10.49
C ASP A 32 -1.79 6.19 -11.46
N PRO A 33 -2.75 5.27 -11.27
CA PRO A 33 -2.85 4.10 -12.15
C PRO A 33 -3.15 4.43 -13.61
N ALA A 34 -3.75 5.59 -13.88
CA ALA A 34 -4.09 5.99 -15.25
C ALA A 34 -2.87 6.51 -16.02
N THR A 35 -1.92 7.16 -15.33
CA THR A 35 -0.79 7.83 -15.97
C THR A 35 0.56 7.19 -15.68
N GLY A 36 0.66 6.42 -14.59
CA GLY A 36 1.93 5.86 -14.11
C GLY A 36 2.84 6.91 -13.48
N GLN A 37 2.33 8.13 -13.25
CA GLN A 37 3.11 9.21 -12.67
C GLN A 37 2.84 9.36 -11.18
N MET A 38 3.86 9.81 -10.43
CA MET A 38 3.69 10.16 -9.03
C MET A 38 2.69 11.32 -8.92
N ILE A 39 1.72 11.19 -8.00
CA ILE A 39 0.78 12.28 -7.75
C ILE A 39 1.50 13.46 -7.13
N SER A 40 0.93 14.66 -7.27
CA SER A 40 1.38 15.84 -6.53
C SER A 40 0.82 15.81 -5.11
N GLY A 41 1.55 16.43 -4.19
CA GLY A 41 1.15 16.52 -2.78
C GLY A 41 2.16 15.88 -1.85
N GLY A 42 1.93 16.07 -0.56
CA GLY A 42 2.80 15.60 0.50
C GLY A 42 2.45 14.22 1.01
N ILE A 43 2.84 13.96 2.27
CA ILE A 43 2.73 12.63 2.86
C ILE A 43 1.29 12.14 2.97
N GLU A 44 0.32 13.01 3.34
CA GLU A 44 -1.08 12.59 3.43
C GLU A 44 -1.61 12.18 2.06
N ALA A 45 -1.40 12.99 1.03
CA ALA A 45 -1.87 12.69 -0.32
C ALA A 45 -1.22 11.42 -0.86
N GLN A 46 0.07 11.24 -0.66
CA GLN A 46 0.77 10.03 -1.09
C GLN A 46 0.27 8.80 -0.35
N THR A 47 0.03 8.89 0.95
CA THR A 47 -0.48 7.76 1.73
C THR A 47 -1.87 7.35 1.27
N VAL A 48 -2.77 8.32 0.99
CA VAL A 48 -4.08 8.03 0.41
C VAL A 48 -3.94 7.28 -0.91
N ARG A 49 -3.10 7.76 -1.82
CA ARG A 49 -2.93 7.12 -3.13
C ARG A 49 -2.36 5.71 -3.02
N VAL A 50 -1.39 5.51 -2.14
CA VAL A 50 -0.82 4.18 -1.88
C VAL A 50 -1.90 3.21 -1.39
N LEU A 51 -2.71 3.64 -0.42
CA LEU A 51 -3.75 2.79 0.16
C LEU A 51 -4.89 2.53 -0.81
N GLU A 52 -5.24 3.50 -1.66
CA GLU A 52 -6.20 3.28 -2.74
C GLU A 52 -5.66 2.28 -3.77
N ASN A 53 -4.38 2.34 -4.10
CA ASN A 53 -3.75 1.38 -5.00
C ASN A 53 -3.78 -0.04 -4.40
N LEU A 54 -3.43 -0.18 -3.13
CA LEU A 54 -3.48 -1.47 -2.43
C LEU A 54 -4.90 -2.00 -2.34
N LYS A 55 -5.87 -1.13 -2.04
CA LYS A 55 -7.27 -1.50 -1.99
C LYS A 55 -7.73 -2.08 -3.33
N ALA A 56 -7.34 -1.45 -4.44
CA ALA A 56 -7.69 -1.95 -5.77
C ALA A 56 -7.11 -3.33 -6.04
N VAL A 57 -5.85 -3.56 -5.68
CA VAL A 57 -5.19 -4.87 -5.85
C VAL A 57 -5.90 -5.94 -5.01
N ILE A 58 -6.17 -5.64 -3.75
CA ILE A 58 -6.78 -6.57 -2.80
C ILE A 58 -8.22 -6.91 -3.23
N GLU A 59 -8.99 -5.93 -3.64
CA GLU A 59 -10.37 -6.14 -4.08
C GLU A 59 -10.45 -6.91 -5.40
N ALA A 60 -9.50 -6.70 -6.29
CA ALA A 60 -9.40 -7.48 -7.52
C ALA A 60 -9.11 -8.96 -7.24
N ALA A 61 -8.47 -9.28 -6.12
CA ALA A 61 -8.22 -10.65 -5.69
C ALA A 61 -9.41 -11.29 -4.95
N GLY A 62 -10.47 -10.53 -4.69
CA GLY A 62 -11.70 -11.06 -4.06
C GLY A 62 -11.77 -10.91 -2.55
N THR A 63 -10.90 -10.11 -1.95
CA THR A 63 -10.93 -9.83 -0.52
C THR A 63 -11.01 -8.31 -0.30
N ASP A 64 -10.76 -7.82 0.90
CA ASP A 64 -10.81 -6.40 1.20
C ASP A 64 -9.80 -6.01 2.30
N LEU A 65 -9.69 -4.72 2.57
CA LEU A 65 -8.70 -4.20 3.53
C LEU A 65 -8.91 -4.72 4.95
N SER A 66 -10.12 -5.12 5.33
CA SER A 66 -10.39 -5.67 6.66
C SER A 66 -9.74 -7.05 6.87
N ASN A 67 -9.32 -7.70 5.80
CA ASN A 67 -8.64 -8.99 5.82
C ASN A 67 -7.12 -8.88 5.72
N VAL A 68 -6.57 -7.69 5.77
CA VAL A 68 -5.12 -7.49 5.83
C VAL A 68 -4.62 -7.93 7.20
N VAL A 69 -3.61 -8.79 7.21
CA VAL A 69 -3.05 -9.36 8.45
C VAL A 69 -1.69 -8.77 8.80
N LYS A 70 -0.94 -8.30 7.82
CA LYS A 70 0.39 -7.74 8.02
C LYS A 70 0.66 -6.63 7.02
N THR A 71 1.28 -5.56 7.49
CA THR A 71 1.78 -4.49 6.62
C THR A 71 3.23 -4.18 6.95
N VAL A 72 3.96 -3.69 5.96
CA VAL A 72 5.26 -3.04 6.15
C VAL A 72 5.17 -1.68 5.48
N VAL A 73 5.51 -0.64 6.23
CA VAL A 73 5.51 0.75 5.79
C VAL A 73 6.94 1.24 5.71
N PHE A 74 7.33 1.71 4.55
CA PHE A 74 8.64 2.30 4.29
C PHE A 74 8.46 3.80 4.12
N LEU A 75 9.18 4.61 4.92
CA LEU A 75 9.12 6.07 4.87
C LEU A 75 10.45 6.64 4.41
N LYS A 76 10.39 7.68 3.59
CA LYS A 76 11.57 8.47 3.28
C LYS A 76 12.06 9.25 4.50
N ASN A 77 11.14 9.70 5.35
CA ASN A 77 11.43 10.48 6.54
C ASN A 77 10.53 10.02 7.68
N MET A 78 11.10 9.55 8.78
CA MET A 78 10.34 9.10 9.95
C MET A 78 9.56 10.26 10.60
N GLY A 79 9.94 11.52 10.33
CA GLY A 79 9.16 12.68 10.76
C GLY A 79 7.74 12.71 10.20
N ASP A 80 7.49 11.98 9.09
CA ASP A 80 6.16 11.86 8.49
C ASP A 80 5.29 10.78 9.14
N PHE A 81 5.79 10.07 10.16
CA PHE A 81 5.09 8.95 10.77
C PHE A 81 3.69 9.33 11.24
N GLY A 82 3.55 10.43 11.97
CA GLY A 82 2.26 10.84 12.53
C GLY A 82 1.21 11.15 11.45
N ALA A 83 1.60 11.88 10.42
CA ALA A 83 0.70 12.23 9.32
C ALA A 83 0.31 11.01 8.49
N MET A 84 1.29 10.13 8.19
CA MET A 84 1.01 8.85 7.52
C MET A 84 0.06 8.01 8.37
N ASN A 85 0.32 7.90 9.65
CA ASN A 85 -0.42 7.04 10.57
C ASN A 85 -1.90 7.45 10.67
N ALA A 86 -2.20 8.74 10.62
CA ALA A 86 -3.57 9.23 10.66
C ALA A 86 -4.39 8.73 9.45
N VAL A 87 -3.81 8.77 8.26
CA VAL A 87 -4.44 8.24 7.04
C VAL A 87 -4.51 6.72 7.07
N TYR A 88 -3.41 6.07 7.44
CA TYR A 88 -3.32 4.62 7.55
C TYR A 88 -4.43 4.05 8.44
N GLY A 89 -4.67 4.67 9.59
CA GLY A 89 -5.70 4.22 10.53
C GLY A 89 -7.11 4.24 9.95
N GLN A 90 -7.42 5.22 9.11
CA GLN A 90 -8.72 5.31 8.45
C GLN A 90 -8.99 4.15 7.49
N TYR A 91 -7.94 3.63 6.84
CA TYR A 91 -8.06 2.54 5.86
C TYR A 91 -7.94 1.16 6.50
N LEU A 92 -7.00 0.98 7.42
CA LEU A 92 -6.59 -0.35 7.89
C LEU A 92 -7.00 -0.65 9.33
N ALA A 93 -7.41 0.35 10.08
CA ALA A 93 -7.83 0.18 11.48
C ALA A 93 -9.07 1.01 11.81
N PRO A 94 -10.12 1.03 10.96
CA PRO A 94 -11.37 1.69 11.31
C PRO A 94 -12.06 0.95 12.45
N ASN A 95 -13.07 1.57 13.07
CA ASN A 95 -13.81 0.98 14.17
C ASN A 95 -14.38 -0.40 13.79
N GLY A 96 -14.20 -1.37 14.67
CA GLY A 96 -14.71 -2.74 14.47
C GLY A 96 -13.80 -3.63 13.64
N VAL A 97 -12.68 -3.13 13.14
CA VAL A 97 -11.69 -3.91 12.39
C VAL A 97 -10.46 -4.14 13.25
N VAL A 98 -9.98 -5.39 13.28
CA VAL A 98 -8.71 -5.71 13.93
C VAL A 98 -7.58 -5.15 13.09
N ALA A 99 -6.79 -4.24 13.67
CA ALA A 99 -5.64 -3.66 12.98
C ALA A 99 -4.62 -4.74 12.62
N PRO A 100 -4.02 -4.70 11.41
CA PRO A 100 -2.98 -5.65 11.05
C PRO A 100 -1.71 -5.43 11.89
N ALA A 101 -0.92 -6.49 12.01
CA ALA A 101 0.45 -6.34 12.52
C ALA A 101 1.25 -5.47 11.55
N ARG A 102 2.17 -4.64 12.08
CA ARG A 102 2.90 -3.68 11.24
C ARG A 102 4.33 -3.49 11.72
N SER A 103 5.22 -3.28 10.74
CA SER A 103 6.52 -2.65 10.96
C SER A 103 6.58 -1.37 10.14
N THR A 104 7.17 -0.31 10.70
CA THR A 104 7.39 0.96 10.01
C THR A 104 8.85 1.34 10.14
N VAL A 105 9.50 1.60 9.01
CA VAL A 105 10.93 1.92 8.98
C VAL A 105 11.20 3.11 8.07
N GLU A 106 12.23 3.87 8.39
CA GLU A 106 12.80 4.85 7.48
C GLU A 106 13.82 4.14 6.61
N VAL A 107 13.85 4.45 5.32
CA VAL A 107 14.78 3.85 4.36
C VAL A 107 15.63 4.92 3.70
N ALA A 108 16.76 4.51 3.15
CA ALA A 108 17.68 5.44 2.48
C ALA A 108 17.04 6.10 1.26
N ARG A 109 16.26 5.34 0.47
CA ARG A 109 15.58 5.83 -0.74
C ARG A 109 14.40 4.94 -1.07
N LEU A 110 13.41 5.55 -1.74
CA LEU A 110 12.28 4.85 -2.33
C LEU A 110 12.24 5.10 -3.84
N PRO A 111 11.62 4.20 -4.61
CA PRO A 111 11.46 4.41 -6.05
C PRO A 111 10.78 5.74 -6.35
N LYS A 112 11.26 6.44 -7.40
CA LYS A 112 10.72 7.73 -7.86
C LYS A 112 10.70 8.79 -6.76
N ASP A 113 11.60 8.66 -5.79
CA ASP A 113 11.70 9.58 -4.65
C ASP A 113 10.39 9.69 -3.85
N ALA A 114 9.64 8.58 -3.76
CA ALA A 114 8.40 8.51 -3.02
C ALA A 114 8.63 8.81 -1.54
N LEU A 115 7.61 9.37 -0.88
CA LEU A 115 7.64 9.64 0.56
C LEU A 115 7.24 8.42 1.37
N VAL A 116 6.47 7.51 0.77
CA VAL A 116 5.94 6.33 1.44
C VAL A 116 5.75 5.20 0.44
N GLU A 117 6.01 3.98 0.91
CA GLU A 117 5.71 2.74 0.21
C GLU A 117 5.12 1.76 1.22
N ILE A 118 4.08 1.03 0.83
CA ILE A 118 3.43 0.06 1.71
C ILE A 118 3.22 -1.24 0.95
N GLU A 119 3.51 -2.35 1.62
CA GLU A 119 3.17 -3.69 1.15
C GLU A 119 2.32 -4.40 2.20
N VAL A 120 1.47 -5.32 1.77
CA VAL A 120 0.57 -6.02 2.69
C VAL A 120 0.51 -7.51 2.40
N ILE A 121 0.11 -8.26 3.42
CA ILE A 121 -0.33 -9.65 3.31
C ILE A 121 -1.78 -9.66 3.76
N ALA A 122 -2.67 -10.24 2.95
CA ALA A 122 -4.09 -10.32 3.22
C ALA A 122 -4.58 -11.77 3.17
N ARG A 123 -5.62 -12.04 3.93
CA ARG A 123 -6.32 -13.33 3.88
C ARG A 123 -7.39 -13.26 2.80
N LEU A 124 -7.48 -14.30 2.01
CA LEU A 124 -8.50 -14.47 0.97
C LEU A 124 -9.79 -15.07 1.50
#